data_27b8ba5f7c358ec8064327ebaef7770a
#
_entry.id   27b8ba5f7c358ec8064327ebaef7770a
#
_cell.length_a   1.000
_cell.length_b   1.000
_cell.length_c   1.000
_cell.angle_alpha   90.00
_cell.angle_beta   90.00
_cell.angle_gamma   90.00
#
_symmetry.space_group_name_H-M   'P 1'
#
loop_
_entity.id
_entity.type
_entity.pdbx_description
1 polymer ?
#
loop_
_entity_poly.entity_id
_entity_poly.type
_entity_poly.pdbx_seq_one_letter_code
_entity_poly.pdbx_strand_id
1 'polypeptide(L)'
;MPRKKAAKSTVKKKATRRRIKAPEKQRPEYLPGYIWKQEKVDRVCTFIETFCRFTKGDNAGQAITLLPWQRDEVIAPLFGWYNKDGTRRFRNSSIWISKKNGKSFLVSALSAYMLLADGEAGAQCFSAAADRMQAGIIAREMIAMMKSHPALLKQVEIVESRNAVLHRKSNSRYTVLSSDAFRAEGIDASFVAVDEVHSLPNDKLYRALRYATAARRSPLFISISTAGYDKRGIWWELWRQSEQNMADPSLDPSFYGRIWAASKDDNHEDPK
;
A
#
# COMPACT_ATOMS: atom_id res chain seq x y z
N MET A 1 52.18 -10.19 -36.16
CA MET A 1 51.94 -10.32 -34.71
C MET A 1 50.52 -9.81 -34.40
N PRO A 2 49.57 -10.66 -34.00
CA PRO A 2 48.21 -10.19 -33.65
C PRO A 2 48.13 -9.86 -32.16
N ARG A 3 47.53 -8.68 -31.89
CA ARG A 3 47.25 -8.18 -30.53
C ARG A 3 46.13 -9.02 -29.86
N LYS A 4 46.43 -9.60 -28.72
CA LYS A 4 45.47 -10.25 -27.83
C LYS A 4 44.48 -9.22 -27.24
N LYS A 5 43.17 -9.36 -27.50
CA LYS A 5 42.12 -8.63 -26.80
C LYS A 5 41.87 -9.30 -25.45
N ALA A 6 42.09 -8.55 -24.37
CA ALA A 6 41.76 -8.97 -23.02
C ALA A 6 40.23 -8.93 -22.83
N ALA A 7 39.66 -10.07 -22.48
CA ALA A 7 38.26 -10.19 -22.09
C ALA A 7 38.07 -9.61 -20.69
N LYS A 8 37.28 -8.52 -20.59
CA LYS A 8 36.83 -7.98 -19.30
C LYS A 8 35.72 -8.89 -18.75
N SER A 9 36.08 -9.68 -17.75
CA SER A 9 35.15 -10.43 -16.92
C SER A 9 34.31 -9.48 -16.08
N THR A 10 33.04 -9.30 -16.43
CA THR A 10 32.08 -8.54 -15.62
C THR A 10 31.55 -9.48 -14.54
N VAL A 11 32.15 -9.42 -13.36
CA VAL A 11 31.61 -10.11 -12.16
C VAL A 11 30.32 -9.39 -11.75
N LYS A 12 29.17 -9.98 -12.07
CA LYS A 12 27.85 -9.56 -11.54
C LYS A 12 27.84 -9.80 -10.04
N LYS A 13 28.05 -8.76 -9.22
CA LYS A 13 27.82 -8.78 -7.78
C LYS A 13 26.31 -9.10 -7.56
N LYS A 14 26.01 -10.32 -7.10
CA LYS A 14 24.70 -10.65 -6.55
C LYS A 14 24.44 -9.72 -5.37
N ALA A 15 23.46 -8.82 -5.50
CA ALA A 15 22.99 -8.01 -4.38
C ALA A 15 22.43 -8.95 -3.31
N THR A 16 23.14 -9.07 -2.20
CA THR A 16 22.70 -9.86 -1.05
C THR A 16 21.48 -9.15 -0.46
N ARG A 17 20.29 -9.76 -0.57
CA ARG A 17 19.05 -9.27 0.04
C ARG A 17 19.30 -9.10 1.54
N ARG A 18 19.35 -7.86 2.01
CA ARG A 18 19.46 -7.54 3.44
C ARG A 18 18.12 -7.92 4.08
N ARG A 19 18.08 -9.03 4.81
CA ARG A 19 16.93 -9.42 5.65
C ARG A 19 16.70 -8.32 6.68
N ILE A 20 15.46 -7.85 6.81
CA ILE A 20 15.06 -6.94 7.88
C ILE A 20 15.22 -7.69 9.20
N LYS A 21 16.23 -7.32 9.97
CA LYS A 21 16.51 -7.88 11.30
C LYS A 21 16.36 -6.80 12.37
N ALA A 22 15.22 -6.09 12.40
CA ALA A 22 14.88 -5.42 13.65
C ALA A 22 14.26 -6.45 14.58
N PRO A 23 14.79 -6.67 15.78
CA PRO A 23 14.12 -7.51 16.77
C PRO A 23 12.71 -7.01 16.99
N GLU A 24 11.76 -7.92 17.07
CA GLU A 24 10.33 -7.65 17.25
C GLU A 24 10.05 -6.55 18.29
N LYS A 25 10.72 -6.63 19.46
CA LYS A 25 10.55 -5.69 20.59
C LYS A 25 11.14 -4.28 20.37
N GLN A 26 11.92 -4.06 19.32
CA GLN A 26 12.53 -2.75 19.03
C GLN A 26 11.70 -1.93 18.02
N ARG A 27 10.58 -2.44 17.56
CA ARG A 27 9.70 -1.72 16.65
C ARG A 27 8.83 -0.73 17.41
N PRO A 28 8.66 0.51 16.91
CA PRO A 28 7.84 1.52 17.59
C PRO A 28 6.40 1.08 17.83
N GLU A 29 5.86 0.27 16.93
CA GLU A 29 4.50 -0.26 17.01
C GLU A 29 4.37 -1.54 17.86
N TYR A 30 5.45 -2.00 18.51
CA TYR A 30 5.41 -3.21 19.35
C TYR A 30 4.41 -3.08 20.50
N LEU A 31 3.57 -4.11 20.63
CA LEU A 31 2.73 -4.32 21.83
C LEU A 31 2.75 -5.81 22.22
N PRO A 32 2.75 -6.13 23.53
CA PRO A 32 2.65 -7.51 23.98
C PRO A 32 1.35 -8.16 23.51
N GLY A 33 1.41 -9.46 23.21
CA GLY A 33 0.23 -10.23 22.81
C GLY A 33 0.00 -10.37 21.31
N TYR A 34 0.76 -9.64 20.49
CA TYR A 34 0.78 -9.79 19.03
C TYR A 34 1.96 -10.64 18.58
N ILE A 35 1.84 -11.26 17.41
CA ILE A 35 2.82 -12.18 16.84
C ILE A 35 3.42 -11.55 15.58
N TRP A 36 4.77 -11.49 15.52
CA TRP A 36 5.48 -11.06 14.32
C TRP A 36 5.69 -12.22 13.35
N LYS A 37 5.33 -12.02 12.08
CA LYS A 37 5.47 -13.00 10.99
C LYS A 37 6.32 -12.42 9.88
N GLN A 38 7.64 -12.60 9.97
CA GLN A 38 8.60 -12.09 8.98
C GLN A 38 8.31 -12.63 7.57
N GLU A 39 7.89 -13.88 7.46
CA GLU A 39 7.56 -14.52 6.18
C GLU A 39 6.44 -13.81 5.41
N LYS A 40 5.52 -13.15 6.13
CA LYS A 40 4.46 -12.36 5.51
C LYS A 40 5.00 -11.06 4.92
N VAL A 41 5.90 -10.38 5.62
CA VAL A 41 6.61 -9.19 5.14
C VAL A 41 7.43 -9.54 3.90
N ASP A 42 8.23 -10.60 4.00
CA ASP A 42 9.11 -11.05 2.90
C ASP A 42 8.29 -11.43 1.66
N ARG A 43 7.11 -12.01 1.84
CA ARG A 43 6.20 -12.36 0.75
C ARG A 43 5.71 -11.12 -0.01
N VAL A 44 5.29 -10.07 0.70
CA VAL A 44 4.85 -8.80 0.07
C VAL A 44 6.01 -8.14 -0.67
N CYS A 45 7.15 -7.99 -0.01
CA CYS A 45 8.33 -7.37 -0.60
C CYS A 45 8.80 -8.16 -1.84
N THR A 46 8.86 -9.49 -1.75
CA THR A 46 9.25 -10.35 -2.87
C THR A 46 8.26 -10.24 -4.03
N PHE A 47 6.94 -10.20 -3.74
CA PHE A 47 5.92 -10.01 -4.78
C PHE A 47 6.14 -8.70 -5.53
N ILE A 48 6.29 -7.59 -4.80
CA ILE A 48 6.45 -6.28 -5.41
C ILE A 48 7.74 -6.21 -6.23
N GLU A 49 8.88 -6.60 -5.67
CA GLU A 49 10.18 -6.52 -6.34
C GLU A 49 10.33 -7.50 -7.52
N THR A 50 9.60 -8.63 -7.48
CA THR A 50 9.64 -9.62 -8.56
C THR A 50 8.70 -9.26 -9.70
N PHE A 51 7.46 -8.91 -9.39
CA PHE A 51 6.39 -8.84 -10.37
C PHE A 51 6.01 -7.42 -10.78
N CYS A 52 6.19 -6.41 -9.90
CA CYS A 52 5.84 -5.05 -10.26
C CYS A 52 7.01 -4.35 -10.99
N ARG A 53 6.67 -3.42 -11.88
CA ARG A 53 7.63 -2.63 -12.67
C ARG A 53 7.24 -1.17 -12.61
N PHE A 54 8.22 -0.30 -12.73
CA PHE A 54 7.93 1.12 -12.98
C PHE A 54 7.19 1.25 -14.32
N THR A 55 6.13 2.05 -14.32
CA THR A 55 5.24 2.17 -15.49
C THR A 55 5.49 3.45 -16.28
N LYS A 56 6.25 4.41 -15.70
CA LYS A 56 6.48 5.76 -16.24
C LYS A 56 7.90 6.25 -15.99
N GLY A 57 8.28 7.29 -16.74
CA GLY A 57 9.58 7.97 -16.63
C GLY A 57 10.74 7.11 -17.13
N ASP A 58 11.96 7.54 -16.81
CA ASP A 58 13.20 6.92 -17.30
C ASP A 58 13.40 5.50 -16.79
N ASN A 59 12.72 5.14 -15.71
CA ASN A 59 12.76 3.80 -15.13
C ASN A 59 11.67 2.86 -15.65
N ALA A 60 10.85 3.28 -16.62
CA ALA A 60 9.76 2.46 -17.13
C ALA A 60 10.26 1.06 -17.57
N GLY A 61 9.55 0.01 -17.13
CA GLY A 61 9.92 -1.40 -17.37
C GLY A 61 10.97 -1.97 -16.44
N GLN A 62 11.69 -1.16 -15.66
CA GLN A 62 12.67 -1.65 -14.69
C GLN A 62 12.00 -2.27 -13.47
N ALA A 63 12.69 -3.24 -12.86
CA ALA A 63 12.25 -3.84 -11.60
C ALA A 63 12.25 -2.82 -10.47
N ILE A 64 11.26 -2.92 -9.61
CA ILE A 64 11.15 -2.09 -8.42
C ILE A 64 12.13 -2.57 -7.36
N THR A 65 12.79 -1.64 -6.73
CA THR A 65 13.48 -1.86 -5.44
C THR A 65 12.76 -1.00 -4.40
N LEU A 66 12.19 -1.65 -3.40
CA LEU A 66 11.51 -0.95 -2.31
C LEU A 66 12.48 -0.09 -1.51
N LEU A 67 12.12 1.17 -1.34
CA LEU A 67 12.85 2.08 -0.46
C LEU A 67 12.74 1.63 1.01
N PRO A 68 13.73 1.96 1.87
CA PRO A 68 13.70 1.58 3.28
C PRO A 68 12.38 1.95 3.98
N TRP A 69 11.89 3.18 3.82
CA TRP A 69 10.64 3.61 4.44
C TRP A 69 9.41 2.83 3.94
N GLN A 70 9.38 2.45 2.66
CA GLN A 70 8.28 1.65 2.10
C GLN A 70 8.25 0.25 2.71
N ARG A 71 9.43 -0.35 2.85
CA ARG A 71 9.58 -1.69 3.42
C ARG A 71 9.39 -1.70 4.93
N ASP A 72 10.13 -0.86 5.65
CA ASP A 72 10.29 -0.97 7.10
C ASP A 72 9.19 -0.25 7.87
N GLU A 73 8.64 0.83 7.30
CA GLU A 73 7.69 1.70 7.98
C GLU A 73 6.27 1.64 7.40
N VAL A 74 6.06 0.95 6.27
CA VAL A 74 4.71 0.71 5.73
C VAL A 74 4.43 -0.80 5.62
N ILE A 75 5.19 -1.52 4.80
CA ILE A 75 4.90 -2.93 4.53
C ILE A 75 5.11 -3.78 5.78
N ALA A 76 6.23 -3.59 6.47
CA ALA A 76 6.56 -4.42 7.62
C ALA A 76 5.53 -4.31 8.76
N PRO A 77 5.09 -3.12 9.22
CA PRO A 77 4.02 -3.05 10.21
C PRO A 77 2.71 -3.65 9.73
N LEU A 78 2.23 -3.27 8.56
CA LEU A 78 0.91 -3.68 8.05
C LEU A 78 0.79 -5.17 7.77
N PHE A 79 1.89 -5.83 7.40
CA PHE A 79 1.88 -7.24 6.99
C PHE A 79 2.65 -8.16 7.94
N GLY A 80 3.36 -7.62 8.93
CA GLY A 80 4.16 -8.41 9.88
C GLY A 80 3.44 -8.74 11.18
N TRP A 81 2.55 -7.90 11.68
CA TRP A 81 1.87 -8.09 12.96
C TRP A 81 0.52 -8.80 12.84
N TYR A 82 0.33 -9.81 13.69
CA TYR A 82 -0.86 -10.66 13.73
C TYR A 82 -1.40 -10.85 15.14
N ASN A 83 -2.70 -11.02 15.24
CA ASN A 83 -3.39 -11.53 16.42
C ASN A 83 -3.08 -13.03 16.61
N LYS A 84 -3.32 -13.54 17.82
CA LYS A 84 -3.12 -14.98 18.14
C LYS A 84 -4.00 -15.91 17.29
N ASP A 85 -5.16 -15.45 16.84
CA ASP A 85 -6.08 -16.17 15.96
C ASP A 85 -5.63 -16.18 14.47
N GLY A 86 -4.49 -15.57 14.18
CA GLY A 86 -3.92 -15.50 12.84
C GLY A 86 -4.49 -14.40 11.96
N THR A 87 -5.35 -13.51 12.48
CA THR A 87 -5.82 -12.34 11.75
C THR A 87 -4.79 -11.21 11.79
N ARG A 88 -4.82 -10.33 10.80
CA ARG A 88 -3.98 -9.11 10.73
C ARG A 88 -4.27 -8.21 11.93
N ARG A 89 -3.20 -7.73 12.62
CA ARG A 89 -3.36 -6.77 13.70
C ARG A 89 -3.87 -5.44 13.18
N PHE A 90 -3.15 -4.84 12.23
CA PHE A 90 -3.51 -3.55 11.66
C PHE A 90 -4.53 -3.75 10.53
N ARG A 91 -5.78 -3.45 10.86
CA ARG A 91 -6.89 -3.50 9.89
C ARG A 91 -7.11 -2.16 9.21
N ASN A 92 -6.55 -1.10 9.77
CA ASN A 92 -6.71 0.27 9.34
C ASN A 92 -5.38 1.01 9.42
N SER A 93 -5.12 1.84 8.42
CA SER A 93 -3.93 2.68 8.44
C SER A 93 -4.14 4.02 7.77
N SER A 94 -3.39 5.02 8.22
CA SER A 94 -3.31 6.33 7.59
C SER A 94 -1.85 6.73 7.41
N ILE A 95 -1.47 6.92 6.16
CA ILE A 95 -0.11 7.20 5.72
C ILE A 95 -0.06 8.63 5.18
N TRP A 96 0.72 9.47 5.84
CA TRP A 96 0.84 10.90 5.54
C TRP A 96 2.24 11.19 5.02
N ILE A 97 2.34 11.49 3.73
CA ILE A 97 3.63 11.74 3.08
C ILE A 97 3.47 12.79 1.98
N SER A 98 4.48 13.65 1.83
CA SER A 98 4.48 14.72 0.84
C SER A 98 4.34 14.20 -0.61
N LYS A 99 3.97 15.11 -1.52
CA LYS A 99 3.85 14.80 -2.96
C LYS A 99 5.16 14.29 -3.53
N LYS A 100 5.08 13.51 -4.62
CA LYS A 100 6.21 12.99 -5.41
C LYS A 100 7.10 11.93 -4.70
N ASN A 101 6.67 11.39 -3.57
CA ASN A 101 7.36 10.31 -2.86
C ASN A 101 6.88 8.89 -3.23
N GLY A 102 6.22 8.71 -4.37
CA GLY A 102 5.84 7.38 -4.83
C GLY A 102 4.69 6.71 -4.07
N LYS A 103 3.86 7.49 -3.31
CA LYS A 103 2.77 6.95 -2.51
C LYS A 103 1.75 6.15 -3.32
N SER A 104 1.21 6.72 -4.40
CA SER A 104 0.21 6.06 -5.25
C SER A 104 0.77 4.81 -5.92
N PHE A 105 2.05 4.84 -6.30
CA PHE A 105 2.77 3.70 -6.84
C PHE A 105 2.85 2.54 -5.82
N LEU A 106 3.26 2.82 -4.58
CA LEU A 106 3.30 1.81 -3.51
C LEU A 106 1.93 1.17 -3.28
N VAL A 107 0.88 2.01 -3.17
CA VAL A 107 -0.49 1.53 -2.94
C VAL A 107 -1.01 0.74 -4.13
N SER A 108 -0.64 1.09 -5.36
CA SER A 108 -0.99 0.31 -6.56
C SER A 108 -0.34 -1.09 -6.54
N ALA A 109 0.93 -1.19 -6.12
CA ALA A 109 1.61 -2.47 -5.97
C ALA A 109 1.00 -3.32 -4.83
N LEU A 110 0.63 -2.68 -3.71
CA LEU A 110 -0.10 -3.34 -2.63
C LEU A 110 -1.49 -3.81 -3.07
N SER A 111 -2.20 -3.02 -3.89
CA SER A 111 -3.49 -3.41 -4.48
C SER A 111 -3.37 -4.68 -5.32
N ALA A 112 -2.32 -4.77 -6.14
CA ALA A 112 -2.03 -5.98 -6.92
C ALA A 112 -1.74 -7.19 -6.02
N TYR A 113 -0.96 -7.00 -4.96
CA TYR A 113 -0.67 -8.05 -3.98
C TYR A 113 -1.95 -8.54 -3.28
N MET A 114 -2.78 -7.62 -2.78
CA MET A 114 -4.02 -7.94 -2.07
C MET A 114 -5.02 -8.69 -2.95
N LEU A 115 -5.08 -8.34 -4.25
CA LEU A 115 -5.94 -9.04 -5.21
C LEU A 115 -5.45 -10.45 -5.53
N LEU A 116 -4.12 -10.65 -5.69
CA LEU A 116 -3.55 -11.85 -6.30
C LEU A 116 -2.85 -12.79 -5.31
N ALA A 117 -2.29 -12.27 -4.22
CA ALA A 117 -1.32 -13.01 -3.41
C ALA A 117 -1.55 -12.98 -1.90
N ASP A 118 -2.46 -12.17 -1.37
CA ASP A 118 -2.77 -12.13 0.07
C ASP A 118 -3.41 -13.43 0.55
N GLY A 119 -4.13 -14.12 -0.34
CA GLY A 119 -4.65 -15.47 -0.09
C GLY A 119 -6.12 -15.52 0.32
N GLU A 120 -6.84 -14.41 0.27
CA GLU A 120 -8.28 -14.38 0.52
C GLU A 120 -9.05 -14.75 -0.75
N ALA A 121 -9.88 -15.80 -0.67
CA ALA A 121 -10.77 -16.19 -1.76
C ALA A 121 -11.99 -15.24 -1.81
N GLY A 122 -12.41 -14.88 -3.03
CA GLY A 122 -13.52 -13.95 -3.22
C GLY A 122 -13.20 -12.54 -2.71
N ALA A 123 -11.93 -12.14 -2.72
CA ALA A 123 -11.51 -10.82 -2.24
C ALA A 123 -12.16 -9.71 -3.06
N GLN A 124 -12.74 -8.75 -2.38
CA GLN A 124 -13.22 -7.51 -2.97
C GLN A 124 -12.26 -6.38 -2.61
N CYS A 125 -11.50 -5.91 -3.60
CA CYS A 125 -10.50 -4.86 -3.44
C CYS A 125 -11.00 -3.57 -4.10
N PHE A 126 -10.76 -2.44 -3.47
CA PHE A 126 -11.23 -1.15 -3.95
C PHE A 126 -10.15 -0.06 -3.86
N SER A 127 -10.14 0.85 -4.83
CA SER A 127 -9.59 2.19 -4.64
C SER A 127 -10.72 3.21 -4.63
N ALA A 128 -10.55 4.25 -3.81
CA ALA A 128 -11.53 5.32 -3.65
C ALA A 128 -10.83 6.67 -3.54
N ALA A 129 -11.48 7.72 -4.04
CA ALA A 129 -11.07 9.11 -3.91
C ALA A 129 -12.29 10.05 -4.03
N ALA A 130 -12.06 11.37 -3.95
CA ALA A 130 -13.10 12.37 -4.08
C ALA A 130 -13.86 12.25 -5.40
N ASP A 131 -13.15 12.09 -6.49
CA ASP A 131 -13.71 11.93 -7.83
C ASP A 131 -13.21 10.67 -8.54
N ARG A 132 -13.88 10.31 -9.64
CA ARG A 132 -13.60 9.09 -10.38
C ARG A 132 -12.23 9.11 -11.09
N MET A 133 -11.75 10.28 -11.50
CA MET A 133 -10.44 10.39 -12.16
C MET A 133 -9.31 10.10 -11.17
N GLN A 134 -9.38 10.68 -9.97
CA GLN A 134 -8.43 10.43 -8.90
C GLN A 134 -8.49 8.98 -8.40
N ALA A 135 -9.70 8.45 -8.11
CA ALA A 135 -9.86 7.06 -7.72
C ALA A 135 -9.28 6.08 -8.75
N GLY A 136 -9.33 6.43 -10.03
CA GLY A 136 -8.75 5.65 -11.12
C GLY A 136 -7.22 5.69 -11.20
N ILE A 137 -6.52 6.57 -10.51
CA ILE A 137 -5.05 6.68 -10.57
C ILE A 137 -4.40 5.39 -10.08
N ILE A 138 -4.78 4.91 -8.91
CA ILE A 138 -4.27 3.66 -8.32
C ILE A 138 -4.57 2.47 -9.25
N ALA A 139 -5.80 2.39 -9.75
CA ALA A 139 -6.22 1.30 -10.64
C ALA A 139 -5.43 1.27 -11.95
N ARG A 140 -5.30 2.41 -12.62
CA ARG A 140 -4.53 2.50 -13.88
C ARG A 140 -3.07 2.15 -13.70
N GLU A 141 -2.45 2.60 -12.61
CA GLU A 141 -1.08 2.25 -12.28
C GLU A 141 -0.92 0.76 -12.02
N MET A 142 -1.82 0.16 -11.21
CA MET A 142 -1.87 -1.28 -10.95
C MET A 142 -2.05 -2.09 -12.23
N ILE A 143 -2.98 -1.68 -13.11
CA ILE A 143 -3.23 -2.33 -14.41
C ILE A 143 -1.98 -2.25 -15.29
N ALA A 144 -1.30 -1.11 -15.34
CA ALA A 144 -0.06 -0.94 -16.10
C ALA A 144 1.06 -1.87 -15.56
N MET A 145 1.19 -2.01 -14.23
CA MET A 145 2.11 -2.98 -13.63
C MET A 145 1.76 -4.42 -14.04
N MET A 146 0.48 -4.79 -14.02
CA MET A 146 0.05 -6.14 -14.42
C MET A 146 0.34 -6.41 -15.90
N LYS A 147 0.11 -5.44 -16.77
CA LYS A 147 0.42 -5.54 -18.21
C LYS A 147 1.92 -5.65 -18.48
N SER A 148 2.76 -5.04 -17.64
CA SER A 148 4.21 -5.07 -17.83
C SER A 148 4.85 -6.42 -17.45
N HIS A 149 4.11 -7.32 -16.79
CA HIS A 149 4.65 -8.62 -16.37
C HIS A 149 3.78 -9.79 -16.85
N PRO A 150 4.27 -10.65 -17.77
CA PRO A 150 3.47 -11.72 -18.38
C PRO A 150 2.83 -12.69 -17.38
N ALA A 151 3.50 -12.99 -16.25
CA ALA A 151 2.95 -13.89 -15.24
C ALA A 151 1.77 -13.29 -14.47
N LEU A 152 1.72 -11.97 -14.29
CA LEU A 152 0.56 -11.30 -13.71
C LEU A 152 -0.59 -11.20 -14.73
N LEU A 153 -0.27 -10.78 -15.95
CA LEU A 153 -1.27 -10.60 -17.01
C LEU A 153 -2.04 -11.90 -17.30
N LYS A 154 -1.39 -13.06 -17.25
CA LYS A 154 -2.02 -14.37 -17.46
C LYS A 154 -3.04 -14.76 -16.39
N GLN A 155 -2.99 -14.14 -15.21
CA GLN A 155 -3.87 -14.49 -14.09
C GLN A 155 -5.12 -13.64 -14.00
N VAL A 156 -5.18 -12.54 -14.75
CA VAL A 156 -6.23 -11.53 -14.61
C VAL A 156 -6.98 -11.27 -15.90
N GLU A 157 -8.22 -10.88 -15.78
CA GLU A 157 -9.02 -10.25 -16.82
C GLU A 157 -9.15 -8.76 -16.49
N ILE A 158 -8.73 -7.90 -17.43
CA ILE A 158 -8.73 -6.45 -17.24
C ILE A 158 -9.89 -5.85 -18.03
N VAL A 159 -10.76 -5.11 -17.34
CA VAL A 159 -11.85 -4.34 -17.94
C VAL A 159 -11.50 -2.86 -17.92
N GLU A 160 -10.76 -2.40 -18.92
CA GLU A 160 -10.16 -1.05 -18.96
C GLU A 160 -11.19 0.07 -18.85
N SER A 161 -12.34 -0.06 -19.53
CA SER A 161 -13.42 0.93 -19.50
C SER A 161 -13.97 1.22 -18.10
N ARG A 162 -13.79 0.27 -17.17
CA ARG A 162 -14.23 0.37 -15.79
C ARG A 162 -13.10 0.53 -14.79
N ASN A 163 -11.82 0.50 -15.23
CA ASN A 163 -10.64 0.38 -14.39
C ASN A 163 -10.80 -0.79 -13.38
N ALA A 164 -11.30 -1.93 -13.85
CA ALA A 164 -11.57 -3.09 -13.01
C ALA A 164 -10.68 -4.27 -13.42
N VAL A 165 -10.36 -5.12 -12.46
CA VAL A 165 -9.57 -6.34 -12.65
C VAL A 165 -10.24 -7.52 -11.97
N LEU A 166 -10.35 -8.64 -12.68
CA LEU A 166 -10.90 -9.89 -12.17
C LEU A 166 -9.80 -10.94 -12.09
N HIS A 167 -9.69 -11.61 -10.96
CA HIS A 167 -8.85 -12.79 -10.78
C HIS A 167 -9.74 -14.02 -10.66
N ARG A 168 -9.99 -14.70 -11.79
CA ARG A 168 -10.97 -15.79 -11.88
C ARG A 168 -10.64 -16.97 -10.97
N LYS A 169 -9.36 -17.30 -10.80
CA LYS A 169 -8.91 -18.44 -9.99
C LYS A 169 -9.38 -18.36 -8.53
N SER A 170 -9.38 -17.18 -7.92
CA SER A 170 -9.84 -16.96 -6.55
C SER A 170 -11.22 -16.30 -6.47
N ASN A 171 -11.89 -16.07 -7.61
CA ASN A 171 -13.14 -15.29 -7.69
C ASN A 171 -13.03 -13.90 -7.04
N SER A 172 -11.85 -13.27 -7.17
CA SER A 172 -11.56 -11.96 -6.57
C SER A 172 -11.69 -10.86 -7.61
N ARG A 173 -12.01 -9.65 -7.15
CA ARG A 173 -12.18 -8.48 -8.02
C ARG A 173 -11.58 -7.22 -7.43
N TYR A 174 -11.11 -6.35 -8.31
CA TYR A 174 -10.74 -4.98 -7.97
C TYR A 174 -11.62 -4.00 -8.73
N THR A 175 -12.10 -2.95 -8.05
CA THR A 175 -13.01 -1.95 -8.61
C THR A 175 -12.70 -0.56 -8.07
N VAL A 176 -12.96 0.47 -8.88
CA VAL A 176 -12.81 1.88 -8.52
C VAL A 176 -14.14 2.45 -8.02
N LEU A 177 -14.07 3.17 -6.90
CA LEU A 177 -15.22 3.87 -6.29
C LEU A 177 -14.93 5.37 -6.18
N SER A 178 -15.97 6.19 -6.26
CA SER A 178 -15.87 7.64 -6.09
C SER A 178 -17.06 8.18 -5.29
N SER A 179 -16.88 9.35 -4.65
CA SER A 179 -17.90 9.92 -3.76
C SER A 179 -19.21 10.24 -4.46
N ASP A 180 -19.15 10.63 -5.73
CA ASP A 180 -20.28 10.99 -6.57
C ASP A 180 -21.11 9.81 -7.08
N ALA A 181 -20.50 8.61 -7.14
CA ALA A 181 -21.13 7.39 -7.65
C ALA A 181 -21.32 6.29 -6.58
N PHE A 182 -21.00 6.58 -5.33
CA PHE A 182 -20.96 5.60 -4.27
C PHE A 182 -22.38 5.23 -3.79
N ARG A 183 -22.70 3.94 -3.89
CA ARG A 183 -23.86 3.30 -3.22
C ARG A 183 -23.31 2.17 -2.34
N ALA A 184 -23.54 2.28 -1.03
CA ALA A 184 -22.93 1.40 -0.03
C ALA A 184 -23.46 -0.06 -0.04
N GLU A 185 -24.49 -0.38 -0.82
CA GLU A 185 -25.16 -1.67 -0.77
C GLU A 185 -24.30 -2.79 -1.32
N GLY A 186 -24.16 -3.88 -0.56
CA GLY A 186 -23.53 -5.13 -1.00
C GLY A 186 -21.99 -5.09 -1.12
N ILE A 187 -21.31 -4.13 -0.51
CA ILE A 187 -19.85 -4.10 -0.46
C ILE A 187 -19.34 -4.88 0.76
N ASP A 188 -18.49 -5.87 0.51
CA ASP A 188 -17.79 -6.68 1.49
C ASP A 188 -16.30 -6.61 1.20
N ALA A 189 -15.63 -5.58 1.74
CA ALA A 189 -14.31 -5.18 1.33
C ALA A 189 -13.20 -5.93 2.08
N SER A 190 -12.35 -6.64 1.35
CA SER A 190 -11.12 -7.25 1.84
C SER A 190 -9.96 -6.24 1.86
N PHE A 191 -9.95 -5.34 0.87
CA PHE A 191 -8.95 -4.29 0.76
C PHE A 191 -9.57 -2.99 0.24
N VAL A 192 -9.23 -1.90 0.89
CA VAL A 192 -9.60 -0.55 0.46
C VAL A 192 -8.39 0.36 0.50
N ALA A 193 -8.15 1.06 -0.59
CA ALA A 193 -7.18 2.14 -0.67
C ALA A 193 -7.90 3.47 -0.94
N VAL A 194 -7.85 4.41 0.01
CA VAL A 194 -8.38 5.75 -0.17
C VAL A 194 -7.24 6.72 -0.43
N ASP A 195 -7.21 7.31 -1.63
CA ASP A 195 -6.19 8.27 -2.02
C ASP A 195 -6.67 9.70 -1.77
N GLU A 196 -5.73 10.55 -1.37
CA GLU A 196 -5.93 11.99 -1.12
C GLU A 196 -7.14 12.28 -0.21
N VAL A 197 -7.17 11.63 0.97
CA VAL A 197 -8.27 11.76 1.95
C VAL A 197 -8.61 13.21 2.26
N HIS A 198 -7.62 14.12 2.20
CA HIS A 198 -7.82 15.54 2.45
C HIS A 198 -8.74 16.23 1.42
N SER A 199 -8.93 15.62 0.24
CA SER A 199 -9.78 16.15 -0.83
C SER A 199 -11.22 15.62 -0.79
N LEU A 200 -11.54 14.67 0.10
CA LEU A 200 -12.90 14.15 0.21
C LEU A 200 -13.89 15.25 0.60
N PRO A 201 -15.00 15.42 -0.11
CA PRO A 201 -15.97 16.48 0.15
C PRO A 201 -16.72 16.29 1.48
N ASN A 202 -16.80 15.06 1.96
CA ASN A 202 -17.37 14.67 3.24
C ASN A 202 -16.87 13.28 3.65
N ASP A 203 -17.25 12.82 4.83
CA ASP A 203 -16.82 11.56 5.41
C ASP A 203 -17.66 10.33 5.00
N LYS A 204 -18.76 10.52 4.27
CA LYS A 204 -19.72 9.43 3.96
C LYS A 204 -19.07 8.25 3.23
N LEU A 205 -18.32 8.51 2.15
CA LEU A 205 -17.62 7.47 1.41
C LEU A 205 -16.61 6.75 2.32
N TYR A 206 -15.81 7.51 3.06
CA TYR A 206 -14.79 6.95 3.94
C TYR A 206 -15.41 6.03 5.00
N ARG A 207 -16.41 6.53 5.75
CA ARG A 207 -17.07 5.77 6.82
C ARG A 207 -17.78 4.52 6.31
N ALA A 208 -18.47 4.63 5.16
CA ALA A 208 -19.15 3.51 4.56
C ALA A 208 -18.16 2.40 4.09
N LEU A 209 -17.04 2.76 3.49
CA LEU A 209 -15.99 1.81 3.11
C LEU A 209 -15.30 1.19 4.33
N ARG A 210 -15.11 1.96 5.40
CA ARG A 210 -14.62 1.43 6.68
C ARG A 210 -15.59 0.39 7.25
N TYR A 211 -16.88 0.69 7.22
CA TYR A 211 -17.89 -0.25 7.66
C TYR A 211 -17.93 -1.52 6.80
N ALA A 212 -17.76 -1.38 5.48
CA ALA A 212 -17.73 -2.49 4.54
C ALA A 212 -16.59 -3.50 4.81
N THR A 213 -15.55 -3.11 5.53
CA THR A 213 -14.48 -4.06 5.93
C THR A 213 -14.84 -4.91 7.14
N ALA A 214 -15.90 -4.61 7.88
CA ALA A 214 -16.22 -5.26 9.15
C ALA A 214 -16.58 -6.75 8.99
N ALA A 215 -17.17 -7.14 7.87
CA ALA A 215 -17.56 -8.52 7.58
C ALA A 215 -16.39 -9.44 7.27
N ARG A 216 -15.23 -8.88 6.90
CA ARG A 216 -14.04 -9.67 6.56
C ARG A 216 -13.19 -10.00 7.78
N ARG A 217 -12.64 -11.20 7.78
CA ARG A 217 -11.83 -11.69 8.90
C ARG A 217 -10.51 -10.93 9.04
N SER A 218 -9.84 -10.61 7.95
CA SER A 218 -8.51 -9.99 7.96
C SER A 218 -8.34 -8.89 6.92
N PRO A 219 -9.25 -7.89 6.87
CA PRO A 219 -9.22 -6.84 5.86
C PRO A 219 -8.05 -5.88 6.10
N LEU A 220 -7.74 -5.08 5.07
CA LEU A 220 -6.79 -3.99 5.18
C LEU A 220 -7.38 -2.73 4.54
N PHE A 221 -7.52 -1.67 5.32
CA PHE A 221 -7.93 -0.35 4.87
C PHE A 221 -6.74 0.60 4.96
N ILE A 222 -6.34 1.18 3.84
CA ILE A 222 -5.23 2.14 3.76
C ILE A 222 -5.76 3.48 3.29
N SER A 223 -5.58 4.52 4.10
CA SER A 223 -5.70 5.91 3.69
C SER A 223 -4.30 6.44 3.37
N ILE A 224 -4.14 7.08 2.23
CA ILE A 224 -2.88 7.71 1.88
C ILE A 224 -3.12 9.14 1.40
N SER A 225 -2.36 10.09 1.93
CA SER A 225 -2.61 11.50 1.65
C SER A 225 -1.39 12.38 1.93
N THR A 226 -1.44 13.57 1.38
CA THR A 226 -0.71 14.73 1.93
C THR A 226 -1.55 15.39 3.02
N ALA A 227 -0.94 16.24 3.85
CA ALA A 227 -1.67 17.09 4.79
C ALA A 227 -2.63 18.02 4.03
N GLY A 228 -3.82 18.22 4.60
CA GLY A 228 -4.78 19.23 4.12
C GLY A 228 -4.53 20.59 4.73
N TYR A 229 -5.24 21.61 4.24
CA TYR A 229 -5.15 22.98 4.76
C TYR A 229 -6.23 23.30 5.80
N ASP A 230 -7.45 22.80 5.58
CA ASP A 230 -8.56 23.03 6.49
C ASP A 230 -8.61 21.95 7.57
N LYS A 231 -8.41 22.34 8.84
CA LYS A 231 -8.44 21.43 10.00
C LYS A 231 -9.88 20.98 10.33
N ARG A 232 -10.63 20.58 9.32
CA ARG A 232 -12.00 20.05 9.41
C ARG A 232 -12.12 18.78 8.60
N GLY A 233 -13.14 17.97 8.90
CA GLY A 233 -13.42 16.75 8.17
C GLY A 233 -12.53 15.57 8.55
N ILE A 234 -12.76 14.46 7.83
CA ILE A 234 -12.18 13.16 8.15
C ILE A 234 -10.65 13.14 8.12
N TRP A 235 -10.01 13.89 7.22
CA TRP A 235 -8.56 13.90 7.12
C TRP A 235 -7.91 14.41 8.40
N TRP A 236 -8.51 15.44 9.06
CA TRP A 236 -7.99 15.98 10.31
C TRP A 236 -8.18 15.03 11.49
N GLU A 237 -9.32 14.33 11.54
CA GLU A 237 -9.55 13.26 12.53
C GLU A 237 -8.49 12.18 12.42
N LEU A 238 -8.21 11.71 11.19
CA LEU A 238 -7.21 10.68 10.90
C LEU A 238 -5.77 11.14 11.15
N TRP A 239 -5.47 12.40 10.88
CA TRP A 239 -4.18 12.99 11.21
C TRP A 239 -3.95 12.94 12.72
N ARG A 240 -4.92 13.46 13.51
CA ARG A 240 -4.86 13.45 14.97
C ARG A 240 -4.78 12.03 15.53
N GLN A 241 -5.55 11.11 15.00
CA GLN A 241 -5.46 9.69 15.38
C GLN A 241 -4.07 9.12 15.06
N SER A 242 -3.47 9.52 13.94
CA SER A 242 -2.11 9.08 13.59
C SER A 242 -1.07 9.61 14.56
N GLU A 243 -1.13 10.91 14.94
CA GLU A 243 -0.24 11.50 15.95
C GLU A 243 -0.35 10.76 17.29
N GLN A 244 -1.56 10.53 17.75
CA GLN A 244 -1.82 9.81 19.01
C GLN A 244 -1.31 8.37 18.96
N ASN A 245 -1.58 7.64 17.89
CA ASN A 245 -1.15 6.24 17.73
C ASN A 245 0.36 6.11 17.58
N MET A 246 1.03 7.09 16.95
CA MET A 246 2.50 7.13 16.89
C MET A 246 3.12 7.37 18.28
N ALA A 247 2.47 8.16 19.13
CA ALA A 247 2.91 8.41 20.49
C ALA A 247 2.62 7.22 21.43
N ASP A 248 1.44 6.61 21.28
CA ASP A 248 1.03 5.45 22.07
C ASP A 248 0.19 4.47 21.22
N PRO A 249 0.81 3.41 20.69
CA PRO A 249 0.11 2.40 19.89
C PRO A 249 -0.97 1.60 20.64
N SER A 250 -1.05 1.71 21.97
CA SER A 250 -2.05 1.00 22.76
C SER A 250 -3.43 1.66 22.72
N LEU A 251 -3.53 2.94 22.33
CA LEU A 251 -4.80 3.68 22.21
C LEU A 251 -5.74 3.08 21.18
N ASP A 252 -5.20 2.67 20.04
CA ASP A 252 -5.91 1.85 19.03
C ASP A 252 -4.94 0.83 18.43
N PRO A 253 -4.87 -0.37 19.02
CA PRO A 253 -3.94 -1.40 18.58
C PRO A 253 -4.19 -1.91 17.15
N SER A 254 -5.38 -1.69 16.58
CA SER A 254 -5.77 -2.11 15.24
C SER A 254 -5.51 -1.07 14.15
N PHE A 255 -5.14 0.15 14.55
CA PHE A 255 -4.82 1.26 13.67
C PHE A 255 -3.32 1.46 13.55
N TYR A 256 -2.84 1.80 12.35
CA TYR A 256 -1.45 2.18 12.10
C TYR A 256 -1.40 3.57 11.46
N GLY A 257 -0.90 4.55 12.22
CA GLY A 257 -0.64 5.90 11.75
C GLY A 257 0.84 6.11 11.44
N ARG A 258 1.17 6.75 10.32
CA ARG A 258 2.54 7.18 10.02
C ARG A 258 2.53 8.53 9.31
N ILE A 259 3.30 9.47 9.85
CA ILE A 259 3.39 10.85 9.36
C ILE A 259 4.85 11.18 9.04
N TRP A 260 5.10 11.58 7.80
CA TRP A 260 6.33 12.21 7.36
C TRP A 260 5.98 13.65 6.98
N ALA A 261 6.18 14.56 7.88
CA ALA A 261 6.00 15.98 7.69
C ALA A 261 7.25 16.72 8.17
N ALA A 262 7.60 17.80 7.49
CA ALA A 262 8.63 18.70 7.97
C ALA A 262 8.19 19.30 9.33
N SER A 263 9.11 19.41 10.27
CA SER A 263 8.89 20.12 11.51
C SER A 263 8.95 21.63 11.29
N LYS A 264 8.46 22.41 12.23
CA LYS A 264 8.60 23.88 12.17
C LYS A 264 10.05 24.34 12.27
N ASP A 265 10.91 23.49 12.83
CA ASP A 265 12.31 23.75 13.08
C ASP A 265 13.22 23.21 11.96
N ASP A 266 12.64 22.53 10.94
CA ASP A 266 13.40 22.07 9.78
C ASP A 266 13.80 23.23 8.90
N ASN A 267 15.09 23.31 8.56
CA ASN A 267 15.58 24.26 7.58
C ASN A 267 15.14 23.83 6.18
N HIS A 268 14.15 24.54 5.62
CA HIS A 268 13.60 24.24 4.30
C HIS A 268 14.56 24.49 3.14
N GLU A 269 15.71 25.08 3.40
CA GLU A 269 16.76 25.37 2.40
C GLU A 269 17.82 24.26 2.33
N ASP A 270 17.82 23.32 3.30
CA ASP A 270 18.76 22.20 3.31
C ASP A 270 18.16 20.99 2.55
N PRO A 271 18.66 20.64 1.35
CA PRO A 271 18.22 19.45 0.62
C PRO A 271 18.79 18.19 1.28
N LYS A 272 18.09 17.64 2.24
CA LYS A 272 18.39 16.31 2.79
C LYS A 272 17.85 15.19 1.92
#